data_df7a59eece556c8d17c4fd29b66cb1d6
#
_entry.id   df7a59eece556c8d17c4fd29b66cb1d6
#
_cell.length_a   1.000
_cell.length_b   1.000
_cell.length_c   1.000
_cell.angle_alpha   90.00
_cell.angle_beta   90.00
_cell.angle_gamma   90.00
#
_symmetry.space_group_name_H-M   'P 1'
#
loop_
_entity.id
_entity.type
_entity.pdbx_description
1 polymer ?
#
loop_
_entity_poly.entity_id
_entity_poly.type
_entity_poly.pdbx_seq_one_letter_code
_entity_poly.pdbx_strand_id
1 'polypeptide(L)'
;MCGIAGEIAWGRGADLAAVAAMTDRMAPRGPDSSGLWVRDGVALGHRRLAIIDLSSHGHQPMHDPELGLTVVFDGCNYNYPQLRQELSSKG
;
A
#
# COMPACT_ATOMS: atom_id res chain seq x y z
N MET A 1 -6.78 11.91 -4.42
CA MET A 1 -6.99 10.45 -4.33
C MET A 1 -5.68 9.73 -4.47
N CYS A 2 -5.47 8.74 -3.65
CA CYS A 2 -4.27 7.90 -3.75
C CYS A 2 -4.27 7.09 -5.05
N GLY A 3 -3.14 6.47 -5.35
CA GLY A 3 -3.00 5.55 -6.46
C GLY A 3 -2.33 4.26 -6.01
N ILE A 4 -2.78 3.14 -6.55
CA ILE A 4 -2.17 1.84 -6.30
C ILE A 4 -1.78 1.20 -7.63
N ALA A 5 -0.68 0.43 -7.61
CA ALA A 5 -0.21 -0.34 -8.75
C ALA A 5 0.35 -1.66 -8.26
N GLY A 6 0.35 -2.65 -9.12
CA GLY A 6 0.90 -3.94 -8.74
C GLY A 6 1.08 -4.87 -9.92
N GLU A 7 1.90 -5.89 -9.71
CA GLU A 7 2.10 -6.99 -10.63
C GLU A 7 2.22 -8.28 -9.84
N ILE A 8 1.54 -9.31 -10.32
CA ILE A 8 1.70 -10.68 -9.82
C ILE A 8 2.22 -11.52 -10.98
N ALA A 9 3.35 -12.19 -10.77
CA ALA A 9 3.97 -13.03 -11.79
C ALA A 9 4.14 -14.45 -11.27
N TRP A 10 3.77 -15.42 -12.10
CA TRP A 10 3.93 -16.84 -11.78
C TRP A 10 5.14 -17.40 -12.52
N GLY A 11 6.00 -18.10 -11.78
CA GLY A 11 7.19 -18.73 -12.37
C GLY A 11 8.34 -17.80 -12.69
N ARG A 12 8.25 -16.54 -12.24
CA ARG A 12 9.33 -15.54 -12.39
C ARG A 12 9.20 -14.47 -11.32
N GLY A 13 10.23 -13.67 -11.16
CA GLY A 13 10.15 -12.50 -10.29
C GLY A 13 9.25 -11.41 -10.88
N ALA A 14 8.60 -10.63 -10.04
CA ALA A 14 7.84 -9.48 -10.48
C ALA A 14 8.77 -8.38 -11.01
N ASP A 15 8.31 -7.64 -12.01
CA ASP A 15 9.07 -6.55 -12.61
C ASP A 15 8.86 -5.26 -11.80
N LEU A 16 9.74 -5.06 -10.83
CA LEU A 16 9.68 -3.87 -9.97
C LEU A 16 9.84 -2.59 -10.77
N ALA A 17 10.65 -2.60 -11.84
CA ALA A 17 10.84 -1.42 -12.67
C ALA A 17 9.54 -0.99 -13.36
N ALA A 18 8.75 -1.96 -13.83
CA ALA A 18 7.44 -1.68 -14.42
C ALA A 18 6.48 -1.09 -13.39
N VAL A 19 6.42 -1.66 -12.18
CA VAL A 19 5.57 -1.15 -11.11
C VAL A 19 6.02 0.24 -10.65
N ALA A 20 7.33 0.47 -10.58
CA ALA A 20 7.87 1.80 -10.27
C ALA A 20 7.45 2.83 -11.30
N ALA A 21 7.52 2.49 -12.59
CA ALA A 21 7.10 3.38 -13.67
C ALA A 21 5.60 3.71 -13.60
N MET A 22 4.77 2.70 -13.31
CA MET A 22 3.33 2.91 -13.10
C MET A 22 3.06 3.82 -11.91
N THR A 23 3.79 3.60 -10.81
CA THR A 23 3.65 4.40 -9.59
C THR A 23 4.05 5.85 -9.85
N ASP A 24 5.12 6.09 -10.59
CA ASP A 24 5.55 7.44 -10.95
C ASP A 24 4.50 8.18 -11.78
N ARG A 25 3.82 7.48 -12.67
CA ARG A 25 2.78 8.08 -13.50
C ARG A 25 1.55 8.50 -12.72
N MET A 26 1.36 7.92 -11.52
CA MET A 26 0.26 8.28 -10.63
C MET A 26 0.59 9.46 -9.71
N ALA A 27 1.73 10.11 -9.88
CA ALA A 27 2.13 11.22 -9.02
C ALA A 27 1.07 12.31 -8.86
N PRO A 28 0.31 12.71 -9.91
CA PRO A 28 -0.76 13.71 -9.73
C PRO A 28 -1.88 13.27 -8.80
N ARG A 29 -2.11 11.96 -8.66
CA ARG A 29 -3.15 11.42 -7.77
C ARG A 29 -2.72 11.42 -6.32
N GLY A 30 -1.43 11.17 -6.07
CA GLY A 30 -0.87 11.10 -4.72
C GLY A 30 0.51 11.73 -4.67
N PRO A 31 0.58 13.09 -4.61
CA PRO A 31 1.86 13.79 -4.69
C PRO A 31 2.65 13.79 -3.38
N ASP A 32 2.04 13.41 -2.25
CA ASP A 32 2.67 13.60 -0.95
C ASP A 32 3.75 12.57 -0.65
N SER A 33 3.56 11.33 -1.06
CA SER A 33 4.59 10.32 -0.93
C SER A 33 4.36 9.15 -1.87
N SER A 34 5.39 8.33 -2.05
CA SER A 34 5.32 7.09 -2.84
C SER A 34 5.99 5.97 -2.08
N GLY A 35 5.58 4.74 -2.37
CA GLY A 35 6.19 3.55 -1.80
C GLY A 35 6.15 2.40 -2.76
N LEU A 36 7.14 1.52 -2.64
CA LEU A 36 7.26 0.31 -3.44
C LEU A 36 7.58 -0.86 -2.51
N TRP A 37 7.05 -2.02 -2.85
CA TRP A 37 7.34 -3.26 -2.14
C TRP A 37 7.38 -4.40 -3.14
N VAL A 38 8.38 -5.27 -2.99
CA VAL A 38 8.53 -6.43 -3.87
C VAL A 38 8.93 -7.65 -3.06
N ARG A 39 8.35 -8.78 -3.38
CA ARG A 39 8.75 -10.07 -2.82
C ARG A 39 8.33 -11.17 -3.77
N ASP A 40 9.29 -12.01 -4.18
CA ASP A 40 9.04 -13.13 -5.10
C ASP A 40 8.31 -12.67 -6.35
N GLY A 41 7.11 -13.19 -6.59
CA GLY A 41 6.32 -12.87 -7.77
C GLY A 41 5.36 -11.70 -7.60
N VAL A 42 5.51 -10.87 -6.54
CA VAL A 42 4.58 -9.76 -6.27
C VAL A 42 5.34 -8.45 -6.11
N ALA A 43 4.91 -7.42 -6.81
CA ALA A 43 5.40 -6.06 -6.62
C ALA A 43 4.20 -5.13 -6.46
N LEU A 44 4.26 -4.25 -5.47
CA LEU A 44 3.19 -3.30 -5.17
C LEU A 44 3.74 -1.88 -5.11
N GLY A 45 2.95 -0.93 -5.59
CA GLY A 45 3.30 0.48 -5.54
C GLY A 45 2.13 1.31 -5.02
N HIS A 46 2.43 2.43 -4.40
CA HIS A 46 1.44 3.33 -3.84
C HIS A 46 1.88 4.78 -3.98
N ARG A 47 0.93 5.64 -4.35
CA ARG A 47 1.08 7.11 -4.30
C ARG A 47 0.07 7.62 -3.30
N ARG A 48 0.55 8.43 -2.36
CA ARG A 48 -0.24 8.90 -1.23
C ARG A 48 -0.65 10.35 -1.39
N LEU A 49 -1.94 10.60 -1.19
CA LEU A 49 -2.45 11.93 -0.89
C LEU A 49 -2.82 11.93 0.59
N ALA A 50 -2.03 12.63 1.41
CA ALA A 50 -2.18 12.62 2.86
C ALA A 50 -3.26 13.63 3.26
N ILE A 51 -4.44 13.14 3.62
CA ILE A 51 -5.58 13.96 3.99
C ILE A 51 -5.87 13.84 5.48
N ILE A 52 -6.02 12.63 5.99
CA ILE A 52 -6.42 12.38 7.37
C ILE A 52 -5.21 12.23 8.29
N ASP A 53 -4.27 11.37 7.90
CA ASP A 53 -3.04 11.17 8.65
C ASP A 53 -1.87 11.66 7.80
N LEU A 54 -1.28 12.78 8.20
CA LEU A 54 -0.15 13.39 7.49
C LEU A 54 1.19 12.77 7.86
N SER A 55 1.20 11.86 8.86
CA SER A 55 2.43 11.24 9.35
C SER A 55 2.88 10.10 8.42
N SER A 56 4.12 9.65 8.65
CA SER A 56 4.66 8.48 7.95
C SER A 56 3.98 7.17 8.34
N HIS A 57 3.16 7.15 9.40
CA HIS A 57 2.41 5.96 9.80
C HIS A 57 1.39 5.52 8.76
N GLY A 58 0.93 6.45 7.91
CA GLY A 58 0.03 6.12 6.81
C GLY A 58 0.75 5.75 5.52
N HIS A 59 2.07 5.58 5.55
CA HIS A 59 2.86 5.22 4.38
C HIS A 59 2.51 3.82 3.90
N GLN A 60 2.38 3.65 2.58
CA GLN A 60 2.08 2.36 1.96
C GLN A 60 3.11 2.04 0.86
N PRO A 61 3.31 0.74 0.51
CA PRO A 61 2.61 -0.43 1.07
C PRO A 61 2.93 -0.64 2.55
N MET A 62 1.93 -1.12 3.30
CA MET A 62 2.13 -1.52 4.69
C MET A 62 2.44 -3.01 4.75
N HIS A 63 3.52 -3.37 5.42
CA HIS A 63 3.96 -4.75 5.55
C HIS A 63 4.11 -5.15 7.01
N ASP A 64 3.48 -6.28 7.37
CA ASP A 64 3.64 -6.88 8.68
C ASP A 64 4.49 -8.15 8.53
N PRO A 65 5.75 -8.12 8.99
CA PRO A 65 6.63 -9.29 8.84
C PRO A 65 6.21 -10.47 9.71
N GLU A 66 5.52 -10.26 10.82
CA GLU A 66 5.06 -11.35 11.67
C GLU A 66 3.93 -12.13 11.01
N LEU A 67 3.00 -11.43 10.39
CA LEU A 67 1.87 -12.05 9.72
C LEU A 67 2.18 -12.42 8.26
N GLY A 68 3.25 -11.88 7.69
CA GLY A 68 3.58 -12.08 6.29
C GLY A 68 2.58 -11.46 5.35
N LEU A 69 1.93 -10.37 5.75
CA LEU A 69 0.90 -9.69 4.97
C LEU A 69 1.37 -8.31 4.54
N THR A 70 0.98 -7.94 3.33
CA THR A 70 1.26 -6.62 2.76
C THR A 70 -0.03 -6.07 2.16
N VAL A 71 -0.29 -4.78 2.37
CA VAL A 71 -1.50 -4.14 1.88
C VAL A 71 -1.20 -2.80 1.22
N VAL A 72 -1.91 -2.53 0.12
CA VAL A 72 -2.08 -1.22 -0.45
C VAL A 72 -3.58 -0.92 -0.52
N PHE A 73 -3.95 0.31 -0.25
CA PHE A 73 -5.35 0.67 -0.11
C PHE A 73 -5.59 2.12 -0.55
N ASP A 74 -6.64 2.32 -1.34
CA ASP A 74 -7.10 3.66 -1.73
C ASP A 74 -8.52 3.85 -1.20
N GLY A 75 -8.62 4.54 -0.05
CA GLY A 75 -9.92 4.77 0.58
C GLY A 75 -9.79 5.15 2.04
N CYS A 76 -10.92 5.11 2.72
CA CYS A 76 -10.99 5.44 4.14
C CYS A 76 -12.05 4.56 4.82
N ASN A 77 -11.68 3.97 5.95
CA ASN A 77 -12.63 3.22 6.79
C ASN A 77 -13.24 4.16 7.82
N TYR A 78 -14.49 4.54 7.63
CA TYR A 78 -15.17 5.46 8.54
C TYR A 78 -15.38 4.87 9.93
N ASN A 79 -15.51 3.54 10.02
CA ASN A 79 -15.73 2.84 11.27
C ASN A 79 -14.45 2.20 11.82
N TYR A 80 -13.28 2.76 11.49
CA TYR A 80 -12.02 2.15 11.91
C TYR A 80 -11.87 2.02 13.44
N PRO A 81 -12.37 2.96 14.28
CA PRO A 81 -12.25 2.77 15.73
C PRO A 81 -13.01 1.53 16.21
N GLN A 82 -14.19 1.28 15.66
CA GLN A 82 -15.00 0.11 16.00
C GLN A 82 -14.34 -1.18 15.54
N LEU A 83 -13.84 -1.20 14.32
CA LEU A 83 -13.11 -2.36 13.77
C LEU A 83 -11.87 -2.66 14.59
N ARG A 84 -11.13 -1.64 14.96
CA ARG A 84 -9.92 -1.77 15.74
C ARG A 84 -10.22 -2.40 17.10
N GLN A 85 -11.28 -1.94 17.77
CA GLN A 85 -11.70 -2.47 19.05
C GLN A 85 -12.12 -3.92 18.93
N GLU A 86 -12.93 -4.25 17.92
CA GLU A 86 -13.39 -5.60 17.65
C GLU A 86 -12.22 -6.56 17.41
N LEU A 87 -11.28 -6.18 16.56
CA LEU A 87 -10.10 -7.00 16.25
C LEU A 87 -9.21 -7.19 17.48
N SER A 88 -9.03 -6.15 18.29
CA SER A 88 -8.25 -6.24 19.52
C SER A 88 -8.87 -7.23 20.51
N SER A 89 -10.19 -7.31 20.57
CA SER A 89 -10.89 -8.25 21.47
C SER A 89 -10.75 -9.71 21.04
N LYS A 90 -10.43 -9.95 19.78
CA LYS A 90 -10.27 -11.30 19.23
C LYS A 90 -8.82 -11.79 19.25
N GLY A 91 -7.93 -10.97 19.70
CA GLY A 91 -6.50 -11.29 19.72
C GLY A 91 -5.74 -10.55 18.69
#